data_84bc69fb9d60bb836e34115d7b660f4a
#
_entry.id   84bc69fb9d60bb836e34115d7b660f4a
#
_cell.length_a   1.000
_cell.length_b   1.000
_cell.length_c   1.000
_cell.angle_alpha   90.00
_cell.angle_beta   90.00
_cell.angle_gamma   90.00
#
_symmetry.space_group_name_H-M   'P 1'
#
loop_
_entity.id
_entity.type
_entity.pdbx_description
1 polymer ?
#
loop_
_entity_poly.entity_id
_entity_poly.type
_entity_poly.pdbx_seq_one_letter_code
_entity_poly.pdbx_strand_id
1 'polypeptide(L)'
;MVYLTRVEHFNAAHKLFNPGWSRQQNEAVFGKCANENWHGHNYELYVTIKGEPDPDTGFVLDVKKLSEIIKEHILEKLDHLNLNEDVDFMKGKMCSTENLAIAIWEQLELFLPPAVQLHAVKLYETPSIFVEYYGR
;
A
#
# COMPACT_ATOMS: atom_id res chain seq x y z
N MET A 1 25.28 -4.04 1.97
CA MET A 1 23.80 -3.88 2.07
C MET A 1 23.26 -3.19 0.82
N VAL A 2 22.41 -3.87 0.10
CA VAL A 2 21.83 -3.37 -1.15
C VAL A 2 20.33 -3.19 -0.97
N TYR A 3 19.78 -2.15 -1.59
CA TYR A 3 18.33 -1.86 -1.58
C TYR A 3 17.78 -2.19 -2.95
N LEU A 4 16.78 -3.07 -2.99
CA LEU A 4 16.09 -3.48 -4.22
C LEU A 4 14.65 -3.00 -4.16
N THR A 5 14.22 -2.26 -5.18
CA THR A 5 12.85 -1.74 -5.26
C THR A 5 12.11 -2.34 -6.44
N ARG A 6 10.91 -2.86 -6.19
CA ARG A 6 9.96 -3.28 -7.21
C ARG A 6 8.80 -2.30 -7.25
N VAL A 7 8.43 -1.88 -8.45
CA VAL A 7 7.30 -0.97 -8.69
C VAL A 7 6.14 -1.77 -9.27
N GLU A 8 4.97 -1.62 -8.68
CA GLU A 8 3.73 -2.23 -9.13
C GLU A 8 2.62 -1.18 -9.16
N HIS A 9 1.54 -1.47 -9.89
CA HIS A 9 0.42 -0.56 -10.06
C HIS A 9 -0.89 -1.25 -9.68
N PHE A 10 -1.80 -0.50 -9.09
CA PHE A 10 -3.17 -0.94 -8.90
C PHE A 10 -4.10 0.27 -8.91
N ASN A 11 -5.39 0.05 -9.18
CA ASN A 11 -6.38 1.08 -8.97
C ASN A 11 -7.39 0.62 -7.93
N ALA A 12 -7.88 1.56 -7.15
CA ALA A 12 -8.83 1.27 -6.09
C ALA A 12 -9.70 2.50 -5.82
N ALA A 13 -10.91 2.26 -5.36
CA ALA A 13 -11.83 3.29 -4.93
C ALA A 13 -11.79 3.42 -3.40
N HIS A 14 -12.02 4.63 -2.92
CA HIS A 14 -12.12 4.90 -1.49
C HIS A 14 -12.90 6.19 -1.22
N LYS A 15 -13.17 6.43 0.05
CA LYS A 15 -13.56 7.75 0.54
C LYS A 15 -12.96 7.96 1.93
N LEU A 16 -12.78 9.21 2.29
CA LEU A 16 -12.39 9.62 3.63
C LEU A 16 -13.63 10.07 4.37
N PHE A 17 -14.02 9.29 5.35
CA PHE A 17 -15.24 9.53 6.11
C PHE A 17 -15.10 8.98 7.51
N ASN A 18 -15.33 9.83 8.51
CA ASN A 18 -15.37 9.39 9.90
C ASN A 18 -16.83 9.15 10.31
N PRO A 19 -17.23 7.89 10.55
CA PRO A 19 -18.60 7.56 10.90
C PRO A 19 -19.06 8.14 12.23
N GLY A 20 -18.12 8.54 13.11
CA GLY A 20 -18.42 9.20 14.37
C GLY A 20 -18.76 10.70 14.24
N TRP A 21 -18.58 11.27 13.06
CA TRP A 21 -18.84 12.69 12.78
C TRP A 21 -20.13 12.87 11.99
N SER A 22 -20.68 14.09 12.05
CA SER A 22 -21.78 14.47 11.16
C SER A 22 -21.30 14.53 9.71
N ARG A 23 -22.27 14.45 8.77
CA ARG A 23 -21.97 14.63 7.35
C ARG A 23 -21.31 16.00 7.09
N GLN A 24 -21.83 17.05 7.73
CA GLN A 24 -21.31 18.40 7.59
C GLN A 24 -19.84 18.50 8.04
N GLN A 25 -19.49 17.87 9.15
CA GLN A 25 -18.12 17.85 9.64
C GLN A 25 -17.20 17.07 8.70
N ASN A 26 -17.65 15.94 8.17
CA ASN A 26 -16.90 15.18 7.19
C ASN A 26 -16.62 16.01 5.93
N GLU A 27 -17.64 16.68 5.42
CA GLU A 27 -17.48 17.54 4.25
C GLU A 27 -16.53 18.71 4.51
N ALA A 28 -16.57 19.29 5.71
CA ALA A 28 -15.69 20.40 6.08
C ALA A 28 -14.22 19.97 6.15
N VAL A 29 -13.94 18.76 6.65
CA VAL A 29 -12.55 18.25 6.82
C VAL A 29 -12.03 17.62 5.53
N PHE A 30 -12.83 16.77 4.90
CA PHE A 30 -12.37 15.93 3.78
C PHE A 30 -12.79 16.48 2.41
N GLY A 31 -13.73 17.41 2.36
CA GLY A 31 -14.21 17.96 1.10
C GLY A 31 -14.78 16.87 0.18
N LYS A 32 -14.35 16.88 -1.07
CA LYS A 32 -14.79 15.90 -2.08
C LYS A 32 -14.37 14.47 -1.76
N CYS A 33 -13.35 14.29 -0.92
CA CYS A 33 -12.90 12.95 -0.52
C CYS A 33 -13.93 12.22 0.35
N ALA A 34 -14.90 12.94 0.92
CA ALA A 34 -16.00 12.38 1.69
C ALA A 34 -17.25 12.10 0.83
N ASN A 35 -17.17 12.25 -0.49
CA ASN A 35 -18.31 12.04 -1.38
C ASN A 35 -18.90 10.63 -1.18
N GLU A 36 -20.23 10.58 -1.13
CA GLU A 36 -20.99 9.36 -0.91
C GLU A 36 -20.74 8.29 -1.98
N ASN A 37 -20.51 8.71 -3.22
CA ASN A 37 -20.35 7.82 -4.37
C ASN A 37 -18.90 7.41 -4.64
N TRP A 38 -17.99 7.61 -3.67
CA TRP A 38 -16.61 7.21 -3.77
C TRP A 38 -15.81 7.99 -4.82
N HIS A 39 -14.54 7.75 -4.88
CA HIS A 39 -13.62 8.17 -5.94
C HIS A 39 -12.48 7.18 -6.01
N GLY A 40 -11.75 7.17 -7.12
CA GLY A 40 -10.67 6.20 -7.34
C GLY A 40 -9.37 6.86 -7.75
N HIS A 41 -8.29 6.12 -7.56
CA HIS A 41 -6.94 6.52 -7.95
C HIS A 41 -6.22 5.38 -8.64
N ASN A 42 -5.29 5.74 -9.52
CA ASN A 42 -4.29 4.81 -10.04
C ASN A 42 -3.06 4.93 -9.15
N TYR A 43 -2.93 3.97 -8.25
CA TYR A 43 -1.82 3.95 -7.30
C TYR A 43 -0.56 3.39 -7.92
N GLU A 44 0.60 3.95 -7.56
CA GLU A 44 1.90 3.36 -7.80
C GLU A 44 2.51 2.93 -6.48
N LEU A 45 2.87 1.67 -6.39
CA LEU A 45 3.44 1.07 -5.18
C LEU A 45 4.91 0.74 -5.40
N TYR A 46 5.78 1.30 -4.57
CA TYR A 46 7.21 0.99 -4.53
C TYR A 46 7.49 0.21 -3.27
N VAL A 47 7.91 -1.03 -3.43
CA VAL A 47 8.32 -1.88 -2.32
C VAL A 47 9.83 -2.03 -2.35
N THR A 48 10.49 -1.54 -1.32
CA THR A 48 11.95 -1.60 -1.20
C THR A 48 12.31 -2.60 -0.10
N ILE A 49 13.10 -3.59 -0.47
CA ILE A 49 13.73 -4.53 0.46
C ILE A 49 15.22 -4.27 0.53
N LYS A 50 15.88 -4.74 1.57
CA LYS A 50 17.33 -4.65 1.72
C LYS A 50 17.91 -5.96 2.17
N GLY A 51 19.15 -6.21 1.79
CA GLY A 51 19.88 -7.41 2.16
C GLY A 51 21.25 -7.45 1.50
N GLU A 52 21.99 -8.50 1.80
CA GLU A 52 23.26 -8.76 1.11
C GLU A 52 22.98 -9.63 -0.11
N PRO A 53 23.63 -9.36 -1.24
CA PRO A 53 23.51 -10.23 -2.41
C PRO A 53 24.02 -11.64 -2.09
N ASP A 54 23.25 -12.64 -2.49
CA ASP A 54 23.65 -14.04 -2.41
C ASP A 54 24.90 -14.26 -3.29
N PRO A 55 25.96 -14.90 -2.78
CA PRO A 55 27.18 -15.04 -3.56
C PRO A 55 27.05 -15.91 -4.81
N ASP A 56 26.06 -16.80 -4.85
CA ASP A 56 25.86 -17.69 -6.00
C ASP A 56 24.99 -17.06 -7.08
N THR A 57 23.98 -16.29 -6.69
CA THR A 57 23.02 -15.68 -7.64
C THR A 57 23.27 -14.21 -7.89
N GLY A 58 23.89 -13.51 -6.94
CA GLY A 58 24.01 -12.06 -6.97
C GLY A 58 22.73 -11.31 -6.58
N PHE A 59 21.70 -12.01 -6.15
CA PHE A 59 20.40 -11.42 -5.80
C PHE A 59 20.28 -11.15 -4.31
N VAL A 60 19.66 -10.02 -3.95
CA VAL A 60 19.08 -9.82 -2.62
C VAL A 60 17.86 -10.74 -2.48
N LEU A 61 17.03 -10.74 -3.51
CA LEU A 61 15.91 -11.67 -3.70
C LEU A 61 15.60 -11.69 -5.20
N ASP A 62 15.21 -12.85 -5.72
CA ASP A 62 14.74 -12.93 -7.11
C ASP A 62 13.56 -11.96 -7.31
N VAL A 63 13.69 -11.04 -8.27
CA VAL A 63 12.69 -10.02 -8.53
C VAL A 63 11.35 -10.62 -8.96
N LYS A 64 11.35 -11.80 -9.60
CA LYS A 64 10.11 -12.50 -9.96
C LYS A 64 9.38 -12.95 -8.70
N LYS A 65 10.11 -13.47 -7.72
CA LYS A 65 9.55 -13.89 -6.45
C LYS A 65 9.00 -12.70 -5.66
N LEU A 66 9.72 -11.59 -5.63
CA LEU A 66 9.25 -10.36 -5.00
C LEU A 66 7.96 -9.87 -5.67
N SER A 67 7.92 -9.86 -7.00
CA SER A 67 6.73 -9.48 -7.75
C SER A 67 5.54 -10.39 -7.45
N GLU A 68 5.75 -11.70 -7.36
CA GLU A 68 4.70 -12.67 -7.04
C GLU A 68 4.12 -12.43 -5.64
N ILE A 69 4.98 -12.18 -4.65
CA ILE A 69 4.55 -11.86 -3.29
C ILE A 69 3.68 -10.60 -3.28
N ILE A 70 4.13 -9.54 -3.94
CA ILE A 70 3.39 -8.28 -4.02
C ILE A 70 2.04 -8.49 -4.71
N LYS A 71 2.02 -9.20 -5.83
CA LYS A 71 0.78 -9.46 -6.58
C LYS A 71 -0.21 -10.28 -5.77
N GLU A 72 0.23 -11.39 -5.21
CA GLU A 72 -0.65 -12.31 -4.48
C GLU A 72 -1.21 -11.69 -3.20
N HIS A 73 -0.38 -11.00 -2.43
CA HIS A 73 -0.76 -10.54 -1.09
C HIS A 73 -1.19 -9.09 -1.02
N ILE A 74 -0.89 -8.29 -2.04
CA ILE A 74 -1.26 -6.89 -2.09
C ILE A 74 -2.17 -6.58 -3.27
N LEU A 75 -1.71 -6.76 -4.51
CA LEU A 75 -2.46 -6.33 -5.68
C LEU A 75 -3.80 -7.06 -5.83
N GLU A 76 -3.82 -8.36 -5.65
CA GLU A 76 -5.06 -9.15 -5.74
C GLU A 76 -6.08 -8.77 -4.67
N LYS A 77 -5.61 -8.17 -3.57
CA LYS A 77 -6.47 -7.73 -2.46
C LYS A 77 -6.99 -6.31 -2.62
N LEU A 78 -6.37 -5.51 -3.50
CA LEU A 78 -6.65 -4.08 -3.64
C LEU A 78 -7.15 -3.69 -5.03
N ASP A 79 -6.59 -4.30 -6.07
CA ASP A 79 -6.79 -3.85 -7.45
C ASP A 79 -8.24 -4.01 -7.90
N HIS A 80 -8.81 -2.93 -8.42
CA HIS A 80 -10.20 -2.83 -8.86
C HIS A 80 -11.21 -3.03 -7.73
N LEU A 81 -10.82 -2.84 -6.48
CA LEU A 81 -11.67 -3.00 -5.32
C LEU A 81 -11.90 -1.68 -4.59
N ASN A 82 -12.86 -1.69 -3.68
CA ASN A 82 -13.17 -0.58 -2.80
C ASN A 82 -12.44 -0.79 -1.46
N LEU A 83 -11.53 0.10 -1.12
CA LEU A 83 -10.71 -0.02 0.10
C LEU A 83 -11.53 -0.03 1.38
N ASN A 84 -12.64 0.71 1.39
CA ASN A 84 -13.49 0.82 2.57
C ASN A 84 -14.37 -0.42 2.78
N GLU A 85 -14.74 -1.12 1.71
CA GLU A 85 -15.74 -2.18 1.77
C GLU A 85 -15.21 -3.59 1.49
N ASP A 86 -14.24 -3.72 0.60
CA ASP A 86 -13.84 -5.01 0.06
C ASP A 86 -12.52 -5.55 0.63
N VAL A 87 -11.77 -4.75 1.37
CA VAL A 87 -10.41 -5.08 1.78
C VAL A 87 -10.35 -5.39 3.26
N ASP A 88 -10.14 -6.67 3.60
CA ASP A 88 -10.17 -7.14 4.97
C ASP A 88 -9.15 -6.45 5.87
N PHE A 89 -7.91 -6.26 5.40
CA PHE A 89 -6.88 -5.64 6.23
C PHE A 89 -7.04 -4.11 6.39
N MET A 90 -8.03 -3.52 5.72
CA MET A 90 -8.39 -2.11 5.92
C MET A 90 -9.63 -1.92 6.80
N LYS A 91 -10.28 -2.99 7.23
CA LYS A 91 -11.49 -2.90 8.07
C LYS A 91 -11.21 -2.14 9.37
N GLY A 92 -12.10 -1.19 9.67
CA GLY A 92 -11.98 -0.37 10.88
C GLY A 92 -10.94 0.73 10.81
N LYS A 93 -10.28 0.91 9.65
CA LYS A 93 -9.26 1.92 9.46
C LYS A 93 -9.77 3.02 8.54
N MET A 94 -9.33 4.26 8.80
CA MET A 94 -9.53 5.33 7.83
C MET A 94 -8.73 4.99 6.57
N CYS A 95 -9.37 4.99 5.41
CA CYS A 95 -8.72 4.58 4.15
C CYS A 95 -7.94 5.72 3.49
N SER A 96 -7.14 6.42 4.27
CA SER A 96 -6.15 7.37 3.78
C SER A 96 -4.98 6.64 3.13
N THR A 97 -4.25 7.33 2.27
CA THR A 97 -3.03 6.77 1.65
C THR A 97 -1.98 6.41 2.70
N GLU A 98 -1.89 7.19 3.77
CA GLU A 98 -0.99 6.94 4.90
C GLU A 98 -1.31 5.60 5.57
N ASN A 99 -2.57 5.38 5.94
CA ASN A 99 -3.00 4.12 6.57
C ASN A 99 -2.89 2.93 5.61
N LEU A 100 -3.14 3.15 4.34
CA LEU A 100 -2.98 2.09 3.33
C LEU A 100 -1.51 1.66 3.21
N ALA A 101 -0.57 2.61 3.21
CA ALA A 101 0.86 2.28 3.17
C ALA A 101 1.30 1.47 4.39
N ILE A 102 0.81 1.81 5.59
CA ILE A 102 1.08 1.06 6.82
C ILE A 102 0.50 -0.36 6.71
N ALA A 103 -0.73 -0.49 6.24
CA ALA A 103 -1.38 -1.79 6.10
C ALA A 103 -0.65 -2.68 5.06
N ILE A 104 -0.21 -2.10 3.96
CA ILE A 104 0.60 -2.82 2.95
C ILE A 104 1.90 -3.32 3.58
N TRP A 105 2.59 -2.49 4.34
CA TRP A 105 3.80 -2.89 5.07
C TRP A 105 3.54 -4.11 5.96
N GLU A 106 2.50 -4.05 6.78
CA GLU A 106 2.16 -5.12 7.71
C GLU A 106 1.87 -6.44 6.97
N GLN A 107 1.19 -6.37 5.83
CA GLN A 107 0.94 -7.56 5.00
C GLN A 107 2.23 -8.12 4.42
N LEU A 108 3.09 -7.28 3.88
CA LEU A 108 4.34 -7.72 3.26
C LEU A 108 5.27 -8.39 4.26
N GLU A 109 5.35 -7.88 5.49
CA GLU A 109 6.18 -8.50 6.53
C GLU A 109 5.81 -9.95 6.82
N LEU A 110 4.54 -10.32 6.66
CA LEU A 110 4.07 -11.69 6.89
C LEU A 110 4.58 -12.68 5.84
N PHE A 111 4.90 -12.22 4.64
CA PHE A 111 5.15 -13.09 3.49
C PHE A 111 6.55 -12.99 2.90
N LEU A 112 7.34 -12.00 3.29
CA LEU A 112 8.71 -11.89 2.84
C LEU A 112 9.59 -12.95 3.50
N PRO A 113 10.58 -13.53 2.76
CA PRO A 113 11.51 -14.48 3.35
C PRO A 113 12.34 -13.85 4.48
N PRO A 114 12.74 -14.66 5.50
CA PRO A 114 13.51 -14.14 6.63
C PRO A 114 14.88 -13.55 6.25
N ALA A 115 15.42 -13.97 5.10
CA ALA A 115 16.74 -13.51 4.64
C ALA A 115 16.74 -12.06 4.16
N VAL A 116 15.58 -11.45 3.92
CA VAL A 116 15.48 -10.06 3.46
C VAL A 116 14.67 -9.25 4.45
N GLN A 117 14.97 -7.96 4.50
CA GLN A 117 14.24 -7.02 5.35
C GLN A 117 13.45 -6.04 4.49
N LEU A 118 12.21 -5.83 4.86
CA LEU A 118 11.44 -4.74 4.27
C LEU A 118 12.03 -3.41 4.75
N HIS A 119 12.32 -2.53 3.81
CA HIS A 119 12.95 -1.24 4.12
C HIS A 119 11.97 -0.08 4.00
N ALA A 120 11.18 -0.04 2.94
CA ALA A 120 10.26 1.06 2.70
C ALA A 120 9.08 0.61 1.84
N VAL A 121 7.94 1.19 2.12
CA VAL A 121 6.77 1.20 1.25
C VAL A 121 6.52 2.64 0.86
N LYS A 122 6.57 2.92 -0.43
CA LYS A 122 6.26 4.24 -0.99
C LYS A 122 5.02 4.08 -1.86
N LEU A 123 4.02 4.90 -1.61
CA LEU A 123 2.73 4.78 -2.27
C LEU A 123 2.30 6.12 -2.83
N TYR A 124 2.20 6.19 -4.15
CA TYR A 124 1.64 7.35 -4.85
C TYR A 124 0.14 7.18 -5.00
N GLU A 125 -0.61 8.12 -4.46
CA GLU A 125 -2.05 8.24 -4.69
C GLU A 125 -2.32 8.89 -6.04
N THR A 126 -1.56 9.95 -6.34
CA THR A 126 -1.53 10.66 -7.62
C THR A 126 -0.07 10.89 -8.01
N PRO A 127 0.22 11.33 -9.25
CA PRO A 127 1.61 11.63 -9.63
C PRO A 127 2.30 12.69 -8.77
N SER A 128 1.54 13.52 -8.07
CA SER A 128 2.09 14.62 -7.25
C SER A 128 1.95 14.41 -5.75
N ILE A 129 1.30 13.33 -5.30
CA ILE A 129 1.07 13.05 -3.88
C ILE A 129 1.49 11.63 -3.57
N PHE A 130 2.43 11.48 -2.66
CA PHE A 130 2.86 10.16 -2.20
C PHE A 130 3.19 10.17 -0.72
N VAL A 131 3.18 8.99 -0.12
CA VAL A 131 3.60 8.76 1.25
C VAL A 131 4.72 7.73 1.28
N GLU A 132 5.54 7.78 2.31
CA GLU A 132 6.60 6.80 2.54
C GLU A 132 6.48 6.29 3.98
N TYR A 133 6.58 4.97 4.14
CA TYR A 133 6.56 4.34 5.45
C TYR A 133 7.76 3.40 5.59
N TYR A 134 8.44 3.51 6.74
CA TYR A 134 9.69 2.80 7.01
C TYR A 134 9.55 1.84 8.20
N GLY A 135 8.33 1.45 8.55
CA GLY A 135 8.07 0.49 9.62
C GLY A 135 7.78 1.13 10.98
N ARG A 136 7.78 2.42 11.03
CA ARG A 136 7.40 3.16 12.25
C ARG A 136 7.24 4.65 11.99
#